data_010a7c3b8e6891aebd6574f788b5b64d
#
_entry.id   010a7c3b8e6891aebd6574f788b5b64d
#
_cell.length_a   1.000
_cell.length_b   1.000
_cell.length_c   1.000
_cell.angle_alpha   90.00
_cell.angle_beta   90.00
_cell.angle_gamma   90.00
#
_symmetry.space_group_name_H-M   'P 1'
#
loop_
_entity.id
_entity.type
_entity.pdbx_description
1 polymer ?
#
loop_
_entity_poly.entity_id
_entity_poly.type
_entity_poly.pdbx_seq_one_letter_code
_entity_poly.pdbx_strand_id
1 'polypeptide(L)'
;MKTEILMPSLSPTMEEGSLAKWYVAPGDKVKPGDIIADIETDKALMEYESIEEGTIIELVVKEGTENVKVNSLIAIIETEGSEEIKEEK
;
A
#
# COMPACT_ATOMS: atom_id res chain seq x y z
N MET A 1 -5.95 -14.68 -1.20
CA MET A 1 -5.18 -14.57 0.03
C MET A 1 -5.06 -13.09 0.41
N LYS A 2 -5.39 -12.76 1.63
CA LYS A 2 -5.33 -11.38 2.08
C LYS A 2 -3.91 -11.03 2.50
N THR A 3 -3.43 -9.92 2.01
CA THR A 3 -2.09 -9.46 2.28
C THR A 3 -2.18 -8.05 2.82
N GLU A 4 -1.38 -7.77 3.82
CA GLU A 4 -1.36 -6.45 4.45
C GLU A 4 -0.44 -5.52 3.67
N ILE A 5 -0.91 -4.30 3.44
CA ILE A 5 -0.07 -3.26 2.88
C ILE A 5 0.34 -2.36 4.04
N LEU A 6 1.64 -2.23 4.23
CA LEU A 6 2.18 -1.49 5.37
C LEU A 6 2.78 -0.18 4.88
N MET A 7 2.84 0.80 5.79
CA MET A 7 3.49 2.06 5.47
C MET A 7 4.94 1.79 5.10
N PRO A 8 5.37 2.15 3.89
CA PRO A 8 6.73 1.82 3.46
C PRO A 8 7.74 2.82 4.01
N SER A 9 8.97 2.35 4.12
CA SER A 9 10.09 3.22 4.44
C SER A 9 10.66 3.71 3.12
N LEU A 10 10.40 4.95 2.78
CA LEU A 10 10.77 5.51 1.48
C LEU A 10 12.08 6.27 1.53
N SER A 11 12.68 6.39 2.70
CA SER A 11 14.00 6.94 2.83
C SER A 11 14.70 6.26 4.00
N PRO A 12 16.04 6.30 4.06
CA PRO A 12 16.75 5.59 5.12
C PRO A 12 16.44 6.07 6.53
N THR A 13 16.01 7.30 6.67
CA THR A 13 15.74 7.87 7.99
C THR A 13 14.26 8.04 8.28
N MET A 14 13.40 7.52 7.42
CA MET A 14 11.97 7.69 7.58
C MET A 14 11.43 6.83 8.71
N GLU A 15 10.76 7.45 9.65
CA GLU A 15 10.12 6.74 10.74
C GLU A 15 8.61 6.78 10.61
N GLU A 16 8.07 7.80 9.96
CA GLU A 16 6.65 7.94 9.75
C GLU A 16 6.41 8.82 8.54
N GLY A 17 5.21 8.78 8.04
CA GLY A 17 4.82 9.61 6.91
C GLY A 17 3.35 9.91 7.00
N SER A 18 2.87 10.77 6.10
CA SER A 18 1.46 11.11 6.02
C SER A 18 0.88 10.51 4.77
N LEU A 19 -0.31 9.94 4.89
CA LEU A 19 -0.99 9.42 3.71
C LEU A 19 -1.71 10.57 3.04
N ALA A 20 -1.05 11.17 2.04
CA ALA A 20 -1.54 12.39 1.44
C ALA A 20 -2.73 12.12 0.53
N LYS A 21 -2.71 11.01 -0.19
CA LYS A 21 -3.76 10.72 -1.15
C LYS A 21 -3.79 9.23 -1.49
N TRP A 22 -4.99 8.68 -1.64
CA TRP A 22 -5.19 7.35 -2.21
C TRP A 22 -5.59 7.49 -3.66
N TYR A 23 -5.01 6.64 -4.52
CA TYR A 23 -5.40 6.57 -5.93
C TYR A 23 -6.31 5.39 -6.20
N VAL A 24 -6.61 4.59 -5.17
CA VAL A 24 -7.43 3.40 -5.30
C VAL A 24 -8.49 3.41 -4.22
N ALA A 25 -9.50 2.57 -4.41
CA ALA A 25 -10.59 2.42 -3.45
C ALA A 25 -10.85 0.93 -3.27
N PRO A 26 -11.58 0.56 -2.21
CA PRO A 26 -11.96 -0.85 -2.06
C PRO A 26 -12.68 -1.34 -3.31
N GLY A 27 -12.25 -2.49 -3.79
CA GLY A 27 -12.76 -3.07 -5.02
C GLY A 27 -11.93 -2.82 -6.25
N ASP A 28 -10.97 -1.90 -6.18
CA ASP A 28 -10.10 -1.61 -7.31
C ASP A 28 -9.04 -2.69 -7.45
N LYS A 29 -8.69 -3.01 -8.68
CA LYS A 29 -7.63 -3.96 -8.97
C LYS A 29 -6.35 -3.22 -9.26
N VAL A 30 -5.24 -3.76 -8.76
CA VAL A 30 -3.92 -3.17 -8.95
C VAL A 30 -2.94 -4.23 -9.40
N LYS A 31 -1.86 -3.77 -10.01
CA LYS A 31 -0.76 -4.61 -10.47
C LYS A 31 0.55 -4.00 -10.00
N PRO A 32 1.63 -4.79 -9.99
CA PRO A 32 2.94 -4.22 -9.65
C PRO A 32 3.24 -3.04 -10.56
N GLY A 33 3.68 -1.95 -9.95
CA GLY A 33 3.98 -0.71 -10.66
C GLY A 33 2.86 0.29 -10.68
N ASP A 34 1.64 -0.10 -10.32
CA ASP A 34 0.53 0.86 -10.24
C ASP A 34 0.73 1.75 -9.03
N ILE A 35 0.51 3.05 -9.22
CA ILE A 35 0.59 3.98 -8.09
C ILE A 35 -0.69 3.85 -7.29
N ILE A 36 -0.57 3.56 -6.00
CA ILE A 36 -1.75 3.38 -5.15
C ILE A 36 -1.94 4.51 -4.17
N ALA A 37 -0.88 5.24 -3.83
CA ALA A 37 -1.01 6.32 -2.85
C ALA A 37 0.15 7.29 -2.97
N ASP A 38 -0.09 8.51 -2.49
CA ASP A 38 0.98 9.48 -2.26
C ASP A 38 1.29 9.49 -0.78
N ILE A 39 2.57 9.39 -0.47
CA ILE A 39 3.05 9.42 0.91
C ILE A 39 3.91 10.67 1.07
N GLU A 40 3.56 11.50 2.02
CA GLU A 40 4.32 12.71 2.29
C GLU A 40 5.26 12.46 3.46
N THR A 41 6.54 12.73 3.24
CA THR A 41 7.55 12.62 4.29
C THR A 41 8.00 14.03 4.66
N ASP A 42 8.91 14.10 5.61
CA ASP A 42 9.45 15.40 6.02
C ASP A 42 10.31 16.03 4.93
N LYS A 43 10.64 15.28 3.90
CA LYS A 43 11.53 15.80 2.85
C LYS A 43 10.83 15.94 1.51
N ALA A 44 9.84 15.11 1.21
CA ALA A 44 9.25 15.11 -0.12
C ALA A 44 7.95 14.36 -0.13
N LEU A 45 7.18 14.59 -1.20
CA LEU A 45 6.01 13.80 -1.49
C LEU A 45 6.45 12.67 -2.42
N MET A 46 6.16 11.44 -2.04
CA MET A 46 6.61 10.29 -2.80
C MET A 46 5.43 9.42 -3.17
N GLU A 47 5.53 8.78 -4.34
CA GLU A 47 4.48 7.88 -4.81
C GLU A 47 4.77 6.47 -4.33
N TYR A 48 3.73 5.79 -3.86
CA TYR A 48 3.85 4.42 -3.41
C TYR A 48 3.24 3.52 -4.47
N GLU A 49 4.09 2.68 -5.06
CA GLU A 49 3.66 1.75 -6.09
C GLU A 49 3.34 0.41 -5.47
N SER A 50 2.32 -0.25 -6.01
CA SER A 50 1.99 -1.58 -5.56
C SER A 50 3.08 -2.55 -5.97
N ILE A 51 3.42 -3.46 -5.06
CA ILE A 51 4.33 -4.56 -5.39
C ILE A 51 3.56 -5.86 -5.57
N GLU A 52 2.26 -5.82 -5.34
CA GLU A 52 1.41 -6.99 -5.43
C GLU A 52 0.36 -6.79 -6.50
N GLU A 53 -0.12 -7.89 -7.04
CA GLU A 53 -1.27 -7.86 -7.93
C GLU A 53 -2.48 -8.40 -7.18
N GLY A 54 -3.57 -7.66 -7.22
CA GLY A 54 -4.77 -8.11 -6.53
C GLY A 54 -5.83 -7.03 -6.49
N THR A 55 -6.79 -7.21 -5.59
CA THR A 55 -7.91 -6.31 -5.43
C THR A 55 -7.84 -5.67 -4.04
N ILE A 56 -7.97 -4.36 -3.99
CA ILE A 56 -7.98 -3.64 -2.71
C ILE A 56 -9.26 -4.02 -1.98
N ILE A 57 -9.12 -4.48 -0.74
CA ILE A 57 -10.26 -4.86 0.09
C ILE A 57 -10.66 -3.71 1.00
N GLU A 58 -9.67 -3.09 1.65
CA GLU A 58 -9.96 -2.09 2.66
C GLU A 58 -8.81 -1.09 2.73
N LEU A 59 -9.16 0.18 2.88
CA LEU A 59 -8.19 1.22 3.18
C LEU A 59 -8.30 1.52 4.66
N VAL A 60 -7.35 1.03 5.43
CA VAL A 60 -7.40 1.10 6.89
C VAL A 60 -7.11 2.52 7.36
N VAL A 61 -6.20 3.21 6.67
CA VAL A 61 -5.81 4.57 7.01
C VAL A 61 -6.47 5.50 6.01
N LYS A 62 -7.09 6.55 6.49
CA LYS A 62 -7.81 7.48 5.63
C LYS A 62 -6.86 8.47 4.98
N GLU A 63 -7.28 8.97 3.82
CA GLU A 63 -6.56 10.02 3.13
C GLU A 63 -6.43 11.23 4.06
N GLY A 64 -5.24 11.79 4.12
CA GLY A 64 -4.97 12.93 4.98
C GLY A 64 -4.47 12.58 6.37
N THR A 65 -4.36 11.29 6.68
CA THR A 65 -3.87 10.90 8.00
C THR A 65 -2.38 11.16 8.10
N GLU A 66 -1.97 11.81 9.18
CA GLU A 66 -0.58 12.18 9.41
C GLU A 66 0.06 11.26 10.44
N ASN A 67 1.38 11.25 10.43
CA ASN A 67 2.18 10.55 11.44
C ASN A 67 1.89 9.06 11.48
N VAL A 68 1.76 8.44 10.30
CA VAL A 68 1.58 7.01 10.20
C VAL A 68 2.96 6.37 10.24
N LYS A 69 3.18 5.53 11.23
CA LYS A 69 4.52 4.96 11.42
C LYS A 69 4.81 3.92 10.36
N VAL A 70 6.09 3.83 10.01
CA VAL A 70 6.55 2.81 9.08
C VAL A 70 6.18 1.44 9.64
N ASN A 71 5.72 0.56 8.75
CA ASN A 71 5.25 -0.79 9.04
C ASN A 71 3.87 -0.85 9.69
N SER A 72 3.19 0.29 9.83
CA SER A 72 1.80 0.28 10.27
C SER A 72 0.91 -0.21 9.13
N LEU A 73 -0.15 -0.92 9.47
CA LEU A 73 -1.09 -1.41 8.47
C LEU A 73 -1.86 -0.23 7.89
N ILE A 74 -1.82 -0.06 6.58
CA ILE A 74 -2.53 1.04 5.93
C ILE A 74 -3.62 0.56 4.99
N ALA A 75 -3.53 -0.66 4.48
CA ALA A 75 -4.55 -1.20 3.59
C ALA A 75 -4.45 -2.71 3.53
N ILE A 76 -5.48 -3.34 2.99
CA ILE A 76 -5.51 -4.78 2.80
C ILE A 76 -5.83 -5.05 1.35
N ILE A 77 -5.07 -5.97 0.75
CA ILE A 77 -5.24 -6.36 -0.64
C ILE A 77 -5.46 -7.86 -0.69
N GLU A 78 -6.37 -8.27 -1.57
CA GLU A 78 -6.60 -9.68 -1.83
C GLU A 78 -5.79 -10.08 -3.04
N THR A 79 -4.82 -10.97 -2.84
CA THR A 79 -3.99 -11.45 -3.93
C THR A 79 -4.45 -12.84 -4.32
N GLU A 80 -4.40 -13.10 -5.62
CA GLU A 80 -4.84 -14.40 -6.10
C GLU A 80 -3.73 -15.27 -6.49
N GLY A 81 -2.64 -14.66 -6.83
CA GLY A 81 -1.58 -15.39 -7.45
C GLY A 81 -0.98 -16.40 -6.62
N SER A 82 -1.28 -16.29 -5.46
CA SER A 82 -0.69 -17.26 -4.70
C SER A 82 -1.34 -18.53 -4.90
N GLU A 83 -2.15 -18.54 -5.56
CA GLU A 83 -2.67 -19.73 -5.74
C GLU A 83 -2.01 -20.64 -6.48
N GLU A 84 -1.80 -19.83 -6.45
CA GLU A 84 -1.22 -20.45 -6.77
C GLU A 84 -0.48 -21.05 -6.89
N ILE A 85 -0.52 -20.91 -6.96
CA ILE A 85 0.19 -21.44 -6.86
C ILE A 85 0.31 -22.27 -6.94
N LYS A 86 0.07 -22.22 -7.03
CA LYS A 86 0.09 -22.89 -7.09
C LYS A 86 0.39 -23.69 -7.34
N GLU A 87 0.44 -23.67 -7.35
CA GLU A 87 0.61 -24.30 -7.55
C GLU A 87 0.93 -25.04 -7.86
N GLU A 88 0.94 -25.08 -8.02
CA GLU A 88 1.17 -25.63 -8.36
C GLU A 88 1.39 -26.20 -8.64
N LYS A 89 1.28 -26.31 -8.84
CA LYS A 89 1.45 -26.66 -9.12
C LYS A 89 1.67 -27.06 -9.31
#